data_4e791e4ee7db28e53a86cc775314b5f9
#
_entry.id   4e791e4ee7db28e53a86cc775314b5f9
#
_cell.length_a   1.000
_cell.length_b   1.000
_cell.length_c   1.000
_cell.angle_alpha   90.00
_cell.angle_beta   90.00
_cell.angle_gamma   90.00
#
_symmetry.space_group_name_H-M   'P 1'
#
loop_
_entity.id
_entity.type
_entity.pdbx_description
1 polymer ?
#
loop_
_entity_poly.entity_id
_entity_poly.type
_entity_poly.pdbx_seq_one_letter_code
_entity_poly.pdbx_strand_id
1 'polypeptide(L)'
;MHGQYITIRNDKHMNYEEFLQGYQEAEADLRQRSAETVKYVKAMAKDAEKGSLKNMDKNMDSLKASYAAMEDAIAKLEEYRNSFDSEEYFSNGGFSEGLEEACRNHGVDMAGEFPVFEMFPYKVRIDSENQDVYIDRKKYSTSRPEFIADTIAKGQEKLNAVKFNSVGFASELEDAYMTHLMRKNLASGAYVSLKALWKELVPMARSRKEYDEKAFAFDIARMYREGSELVTKKGSTVRWGSSRTNDTIRILDAYGCEVLLSSIAFLQN
;
A
#
# COMPACT_ATOMS: atom_id res chain seq x y z
N MET A 1 35.07 -22.20 38.17
CA MET A 1 34.47 -20.88 37.97
C MET A 1 34.58 -20.57 36.48
N HIS A 2 33.52 -20.85 35.71
CA HIS A 2 33.44 -20.53 34.30
C HIS A 2 32.50 -19.33 34.18
N GLY A 3 33.09 -18.15 33.97
CA GLY A 3 32.32 -16.96 33.67
C GLY A 3 31.79 -17.03 32.22
N GLN A 4 30.49 -17.21 32.08
CA GLN A 4 29.77 -16.98 30.81
C GLN A 4 29.73 -15.48 30.55
N TYR A 5 30.51 -15.03 29.59
CA TYR A 5 30.35 -13.70 29.02
C TYR A 5 29.07 -13.75 28.13
N ILE A 6 27.97 -13.20 28.66
CA ILE A 6 26.81 -12.88 27.87
C ILE A 6 27.20 -11.65 27.03
N THR A 7 27.58 -11.90 25.78
CA THR A 7 27.72 -10.84 24.78
C THR A 7 26.29 -10.37 24.46
N ILE A 8 25.86 -9.29 25.10
CA ILE A 8 24.66 -8.56 24.67
C ILE A 8 25.04 -7.96 23.32
N ARG A 9 24.66 -8.60 22.23
CA ARG A 9 24.60 -7.99 20.92
C ARG A 9 23.53 -6.90 20.98
N ASN A 10 23.97 -5.69 21.17
CA ASN A 10 23.14 -4.50 21.05
C ASN A 10 23.15 -4.08 19.57
N ASP A 11 22.76 -5.03 18.68
CA ASP A 11 22.49 -4.73 17.27
C ASP A 11 21.13 -4.03 17.18
N LYS A 12 21.13 -2.75 17.53
CA LYS A 12 20.00 -1.86 17.24
C LYS A 12 20.05 -1.63 15.73
N HIS A 13 19.44 -2.54 14.96
CA HIS A 13 19.25 -2.32 13.53
C HIS A 13 18.51 -0.99 13.37
N MET A 14 19.09 -0.09 12.59
CA MET A 14 18.46 1.18 12.21
C MET A 14 17.15 0.84 11.52
N ASN A 15 16.02 1.32 12.02
CA ASN A 15 14.76 1.08 11.35
C ASN A 15 14.70 1.93 10.05
N TYR A 16 13.82 1.56 9.14
CA TYR A 16 13.75 2.22 7.84
C TYR A 16 13.41 3.71 7.94
N GLU A 17 12.55 4.11 8.88
CA GLU A 17 12.16 5.51 9.05
C GLU A 17 13.32 6.35 9.63
N GLU A 18 14.09 5.79 10.56
CA GLU A 18 15.31 6.46 11.07
C GLU A 18 16.34 6.65 9.96
N PHE A 19 16.54 5.61 9.13
CA PHE A 19 17.39 5.71 7.94
C PHE A 19 16.90 6.78 6.97
N LEU A 20 15.60 6.76 6.64
CA LEU A 20 15.02 7.70 5.68
C LEU A 20 15.13 9.14 6.17
N GLN A 21 14.90 9.39 7.47
CA GLN A 21 15.04 10.72 8.07
C GLN A 21 16.49 11.24 7.92
N GLY A 22 17.47 10.44 8.28
CA GLY A 22 18.86 10.86 8.18
C GLY A 22 19.32 11.03 6.71
N TYR A 23 18.82 10.20 5.79
CA TYR A 23 19.05 10.38 4.36
C TYR A 23 18.47 11.71 3.85
N GLN A 24 17.26 12.07 4.30
CA GLN A 24 16.63 13.36 3.96
C GLN A 24 17.39 14.54 4.52
N GLU A 25 17.95 14.45 5.73
CA GLU A 25 18.78 15.49 6.32
C GLU A 25 20.08 15.69 5.51
N ALA A 26 20.73 14.60 5.12
CA ALA A 26 21.92 14.65 4.26
C ALA A 26 21.62 15.22 2.86
N GLU A 27 20.46 14.87 2.26
CA GLU A 27 19.99 15.41 0.99
C GLU A 27 19.71 16.92 1.08
N ALA A 28 19.14 17.38 2.20
CA ALA A 28 18.88 18.78 2.42
C ALA A 28 20.18 19.61 2.52
N ASP A 29 21.23 19.08 3.17
CA ASP A 29 22.55 19.73 3.19
C ASP A 29 23.14 19.82 1.79
N LEU A 30 23.09 18.74 1.02
CA LEU A 30 23.54 18.74 -0.39
C LEU A 30 22.78 19.78 -1.23
N ARG A 31 21.49 19.88 -1.06
CA ARG A 31 20.65 20.89 -1.77
C ARG A 31 21.08 22.31 -1.41
N GLN A 32 21.37 22.57 -0.14
CA GLN A 32 21.85 23.87 0.31
C GLN A 32 23.21 24.20 -0.32
N ARG A 33 24.18 23.26 -0.30
CA ARG A 33 25.52 23.46 -0.91
C ARG A 33 25.44 23.72 -2.40
N SER A 34 24.58 22.97 -3.10
CA SER A 34 24.32 23.19 -4.52
C SER A 34 23.79 24.61 -4.81
N ALA A 35 22.84 25.09 -4.00
CA ALA A 35 22.32 26.44 -4.14
C ALA A 35 23.40 27.53 -3.90
N GLU A 36 24.31 27.33 -2.93
CA GLU A 36 25.45 28.21 -2.67
C GLU A 36 26.40 28.24 -3.87
N THR A 37 26.73 27.09 -4.47
CA THR A 37 27.57 26.99 -5.67
C THR A 37 26.98 27.76 -6.83
N VAL A 38 25.68 27.57 -7.12
CA VAL A 38 24.94 28.31 -8.16
C VAL A 38 24.94 29.82 -7.89
N LYS A 39 24.86 30.26 -6.62
CA LYS A 39 24.95 31.68 -6.26
C LYS A 39 26.27 32.31 -6.67
N TYR A 40 27.40 31.63 -6.43
CA TYR A 40 28.73 32.15 -6.82
C TYR A 40 28.92 32.18 -8.33
N VAL A 41 28.43 31.17 -9.06
CA VAL A 41 28.44 31.18 -10.53
C VAL A 41 27.68 32.39 -11.08
N LYS A 42 26.50 32.69 -10.52
CA LYS A 42 25.69 33.87 -10.89
C LYS A 42 26.38 35.19 -10.52
N ALA A 43 27.10 35.25 -9.40
CA ALA A 43 27.87 36.44 -9.01
C ALA A 43 29.03 36.70 -9.97
N MET A 44 29.76 35.67 -10.37
CA MET A 44 30.87 35.78 -11.37
C MET A 44 30.36 36.32 -12.70
N ALA A 45 29.20 35.88 -13.18
CA ALA A 45 28.62 36.42 -14.42
C ALA A 45 28.39 37.94 -14.34
N LYS A 46 27.85 38.44 -13.20
CA LYS A 46 27.68 39.89 -12.98
C LYS A 46 28.98 40.64 -12.87
N ASP A 47 30.02 40.06 -12.28
CA ASP A 47 31.33 40.68 -12.16
C ASP A 47 32.02 40.76 -13.53
N ALA A 48 31.81 39.75 -14.39
CA ALA A 48 32.27 39.75 -15.77
C ALA A 48 31.65 40.91 -16.58
N GLU A 49 30.32 41.11 -16.46
CA GLU A 49 29.62 42.23 -17.10
C GLU A 49 30.18 43.60 -16.68
N LYS A 50 30.59 43.73 -15.41
CA LYS A 50 31.12 44.96 -14.84
C LYS A 50 32.63 45.15 -15.02
N GLY A 51 33.35 44.12 -15.46
CA GLY A 51 34.81 44.14 -15.54
C GLY A 51 35.51 44.20 -14.18
N SER A 52 34.90 43.69 -13.10
CA SER A 52 35.40 43.80 -11.73
C SER A 52 36.37 42.66 -11.41
N LEU A 53 37.64 42.80 -11.78
CA LEU A 53 38.67 41.76 -11.58
C LEU A 53 38.77 41.30 -10.13
N LYS A 54 38.84 42.26 -9.15
CA LYS A 54 38.91 41.96 -7.72
C LYS A 54 37.77 41.06 -7.25
N ASN A 55 36.52 41.29 -7.70
CA ASN A 55 35.39 40.50 -7.31
C ASN A 55 35.35 39.14 -8.05
N MET A 56 35.84 39.11 -9.29
CA MET A 56 36.00 37.83 -10.03
C MET A 56 36.92 36.89 -9.26
N ASP A 57 38.10 37.35 -8.81
CA ASP A 57 39.04 36.53 -8.03
C ASP A 57 38.40 36.05 -6.71
N LYS A 58 37.78 36.96 -5.94
CA LYS A 58 37.08 36.60 -4.70
C LYS A 58 35.97 35.58 -4.91
N ASN A 59 35.14 35.78 -5.91
CA ASN A 59 34.04 34.86 -6.20
C ASN A 59 34.52 33.51 -6.76
N MET A 60 35.66 33.48 -7.46
CA MET A 60 36.32 32.24 -7.88
C MET A 60 36.79 31.41 -6.71
N ASP A 61 37.42 32.05 -5.70
CA ASP A 61 37.85 31.35 -4.47
C ASP A 61 36.62 30.82 -3.65
N SER A 62 35.58 31.64 -3.58
CA SER A 62 34.32 31.24 -2.92
C SER A 62 33.64 30.09 -3.66
N LEU A 63 33.66 30.09 -5.00
CA LEU A 63 33.14 29.02 -5.82
C LEU A 63 33.89 27.71 -5.58
N LYS A 64 35.24 27.75 -5.56
CA LYS A 64 36.06 26.55 -5.29
C LYS A 64 35.75 25.97 -3.91
N ALA A 65 35.64 26.84 -2.88
CA ALA A 65 35.31 26.40 -1.54
C ALA A 65 33.89 25.78 -1.45
N SER A 66 32.91 26.40 -2.10
CA SER A 66 31.54 25.86 -2.13
C SER A 66 31.42 24.55 -2.93
N TYR A 67 32.21 24.39 -3.98
CA TYR A 67 32.28 23.15 -4.75
C TYR A 67 32.86 22.01 -3.89
N ALA A 68 33.97 22.24 -3.19
CA ALA A 68 34.53 21.26 -2.26
C ALA A 68 33.53 20.86 -1.17
N ALA A 69 32.81 21.82 -0.58
CA ALA A 69 31.76 21.53 0.40
C ALA A 69 30.59 20.72 -0.19
N MET A 70 30.27 20.91 -1.45
CA MET A 70 29.26 20.13 -2.16
C MET A 70 29.75 18.69 -2.42
N GLU A 71 31.02 18.50 -2.81
CA GLU A 71 31.62 17.16 -2.95
C GLU A 71 31.60 16.39 -1.61
N ASP A 72 31.94 17.04 -0.50
CA ASP A 72 31.86 16.45 0.84
C ASP A 72 30.42 16.05 1.21
N ALA A 73 29.42 16.87 0.85
CA ALA A 73 28.01 16.54 1.07
C ALA A 73 27.54 15.36 0.23
N ILE A 74 28.00 15.22 -1.01
CA ILE A 74 27.74 14.07 -1.87
C ILE A 74 28.33 12.80 -1.23
N ALA A 75 29.60 12.84 -0.82
CA ALA A 75 30.25 11.70 -0.18
C ALA A 75 29.53 11.24 1.09
N LYS A 76 29.06 12.18 1.93
CA LYS A 76 28.26 11.87 3.11
C LYS A 76 26.92 11.21 2.76
N LEU A 77 26.24 11.71 1.72
CA LEU A 77 24.97 11.14 1.26
C LEU A 77 25.17 9.71 0.75
N GLU A 78 26.26 9.45 0.02
CA GLU A 78 26.62 8.10 -0.46
C GLU A 78 26.97 7.17 0.70
N GLU A 79 27.76 7.62 1.68
CA GLU A 79 28.10 6.88 2.88
C GLU A 79 26.83 6.50 3.66
N TYR A 80 25.92 7.47 3.83
CA TYR A 80 24.65 7.25 4.53
C TYR A 80 23.78 6.24 3.79
N ARG A 81 23.66 6.36 2.45
CA ARG A 81 22.90 5.38 1.65
C ARG A 81 23.49 3.97 1.78
N ASN A 82 24.81 3.85 1.79
CA ASN A 82 25.51 2.57 1.88
C ASN A 82 25.50 1.97 3.30
N SER A 83 25.19 2.76 4.33
CA SER A 83 25.05 2.25 5.70
C SER A 83 23.78 1.43 5.94
N PHE A 84 22.79 1.52 5.04
CA PHE A 84 21.56 0.73 5.11
C PHE A 84 21.63 -0.49 4.20
N ASP A 85 21.66 -1.67 4.81
CA ASP A 85 21.63 -2.95 4.11
C ASP A 85 20.18 -3.34 3.77
N SER A 86 19.80 -3.10 2.52
CA SER A 86 18.45 -3.41 2.04
C SER A 86 18.21 -4.92 1.89
N GLU A 87 19.24 -5.71 1.62
CA GLU A 87 19.11 -7.16 1.49
C GLU A 87 18.84 -7.79 2.87
N GLU A 88 19.63 -7.38 3.86
CA GLU A 88 19.39 -7.78 5.25
C GLU A 88 18.01 -7.35 5.73
N TYR A 89 17.60 -6.11 5.46
CA TYR A 89 16.29 -5.57 5.86
C TYR A 89 15.10 -6.40 5.39
N PHE A 90 15.17 -6.93 4.15
CA PHE A 90 14.12 -7.81 3.64
C PHE A 90 14.23 -9.25 4.15
N SER A 91 15.46 -9.75 4.35
CA SER A 91 15.69 -11.17 4.68
C SER A 91 15.54 -11.48 6.17
N ASN A 92 15.85 -10.54 7.07
CA ASN A 92 15.77 -10.72 8.53
C ASN A 92 14.40 -10.45 9.15
N GLY A 93 13.42 -10.05 8.34
CA GLY A 93 12.06 -9.73 8.79
C GLY A 93 11.83 -8.24 9.12
N GLY A 94 12.84 -7.38 9.10
CA GLY A 94 12.72 -5.97 9.46
C GLY A 94 11.68 -5.21 8.62
N PHE A 95 11.56 -5.55 7.32
CA PHE A 95 10.50 -5.01 6.48
C PHE A 95 9.10 -5.42 6.96
N SER A 96 8.92 -6.71 7.27
CA SER A 96 7.61 -7.24 7.69
C SER A 96 7.16 -6.66 9.03
N GLU A 97 8.07 -6.54 9.99
CA GLU A 97 7.82 -5.93 11.30
C GLU A 97 7.44 -4.45 11.16
N GLY A 98 8.21 -3.69 10.36
CA GLY A 98 7.92 -2.29 10.07
C GLY A 98 6.58 -2.11 9.35
N LEU A 99 6.22 -3.03 8.44
CA LEU A 99 4.94 -2.99 7.74
C LEU A 99 3.77 -3.30 8.69
N GLU A 100 3.93 -4.25 9.61
CA GLU A 100 2.93 -4.55 10.62
C GLU A 100 2.70 -3.35 11.55
N GLU A 101 3.77 -2.70 12.01
CA GLU A 101 3.68 -1.51 12.83
C GLU A 101 2.99 -0.36 12.10
N ALA A 102 3.37 -0.07 10.85
CA ALA A 102 2.75 0.96 10.02
C ALA A 102 1.26 0.66 9.79
N CYS A 103 0.90 -0.57 9.48
CA CYS A 103 -0.49 -0.99 9.32
C CYS A 103 -1.29 -0.77 10.61
N ARG A 104 -0.74 -1.11 11.76
CA ARG A 104 -1.37 -0.89 13.07
C ARG A 104 -1.62 0.60 13.33
N ASN A 105 -0.65 1.46 13.01
CA ASN A 105 -0.75 2.92 13.17
C ASN A 105 -1.83 3.54 12.27
N HIS A 106 -2.03 2.97 11.09
CA HIS A 106 -3.06 3.40 10.12
C HIS A 106 -4.40 2.68 10.28
N GLY A 107 -4.55 1.76 11.23
CA GLY A 107 -5.77 0.96 11.42
C GLY A 107 -6.06 0.01 10.25
N VAL A 108 -5.02 -0.46 9.58
CA VAL A 108 -5.11 -1.43 8.47
C VAL A 108 -4.85 -2.83 9.01
N ASP A 109 -5.83 -3.72 8.84
CA ASP A 109 -5.64 -5.13 9.16
C ASP A 109 -4.72 -5.77 8.11
N MET A 110 -3.65 -6.43 8.58
CA MET A 110 -2.70 -7.15 7.76
C MET A 110 -2.72 -8.63 8.08
N ALA A 111 -2.69 -9.46 7.06
CA ALA A 111 -2.56 -10.90 7.17
C ALA A 111 -1.67 -11.47 6.06
N GLY A 112 -1.27 -12.74 6.19
CA GLY A 112 -0.35 -13.40 5.28
C GLY A 112 1.09 -13.30 5.77
N GLU A 113 2.01 -13.73 4.93
CA GLU A 113 3.44 -13.81 5.22
C GLU A 113 4.24 -13.28 4.03
N PHE A 114 5.45 -12.80 4.31
CA PHE A 114 6.37 -12.37 3.25
C PHE A 114 6.55 -13.49 2.19
N PRO A 115 6.50 -13.18 0.91
CA PRO A 115 6.44 -11.84 0.31
C PRO A 115 5.03 -11.36 -0.06
N VAL A 116 3.96 -12.02 0.41
CA VAL A 116 2.57 -11.69 0.02
C VAL A 116 1.72 -11.42 1.24
N PHE A 117 1.16 -10.22 1.32
CA PHE A 117 0.27 -9.80 2.38
C PHE A 117 -1.13 -9.49 1.84
N GLU A 118 -2.14 -9.72 2.67
CA GLU A 118 -3.52 -9.34 2.42
C GLU A 118 -3.92 -8.22 3.39
N MET A 119 -4.30 -7.08 2.82
CA MET A 119 -4.77 -5.88 3.53
C MET A 119 -6.12 -5.50 2.94
N PHE A 120 -7.16 -6.20 3.37
CA PHE A 120 -8.46 -6.16 2.71
C PHE A 120 -8.94 -4.74 2.34
N PRO A 121 -9.40 -4.52 1.09
CA PRO A 121 -9.57 -5.47 0.00
C PRO A 121 -8.36 -5.57 -0.95
N TYR A 122 -7.17 -5.15 -0.52
CA TYR A 122 -5.96 -5.10 -1.32
C TYR A 122 -5.08 -6.31 -1.08
N LYS A 123 -4.32 -6.71 -2.11
CA LYS A 123 -3.20 -7.65 -2.00
C LYS A 123 -1.90 -6.91 -2.23
N VAL A 124 -0.94 -7.13 -1.35
CA VAL A 124 0.39 -6.52 -1.41
C VAL A 124 1.41 -7.62 -1.65
N ARG A 125 2.20 -7.49 -2.71
CA ARG A 125 3.30 -8.40 -3.02
C ARG A 125 4.61 -7.63 -3.04
N ILE A 126 5.58 -8.13 -2.34
CA ILE A 126 6.92 -7.57 -2.23
C ILE A 126 7.85 -8.26 -3.23
N ASP A 127 8.59 -7.46 -3.96
CA ASP A 127 9.66 -7.88 -4.85
C ASP A 127 10.98 -7.36 -4.26
N SER A 128 11.58 -8.14 -3.38
CA SER A 128 12.79 -7.75 -2.64
C SER A 128 14.01 -7.58 -3.54
N GLU A 129 14.10 -8.38 -4.62
CA GLU A 129 15.22 -8.30 -5.57
C GLU A 129 15.24 -6.95 -6.29
N ASN A 130 14.06 -6.45 -6.70
CA ASN A 130 13.93 -5.17 -7.38
C ASN A 130 13.58 -4.00 -6.43
N GLN A 131 13.40 -4.27 -5.14
CA GLN A 131 12.95 -3.31 -4.13
C GLN A 131 11.65 -2.59 -4.51
N ASP A 132 10.74 -3.35 -5.11
CA ASP A 132 9.44 -2.88 -5.57
C ASP A 132 8.30 -3.51 -4.77
N VAL A 133 7.19 -2.79 -4.68
CA VAL A 133 5.96 -3.27 -4.06
C VAL A 133 4.83 -3.22 -5.07
N TYR A 134 4.07 -4.29 -5.14
CA TYR A 134 2.86 -4.36 -5.94
C TYR A 134 1.64 -4.33 -5.03
N ILE A 135 0.84 -3.29 -5.15
CA ILE A 135 -0.49 -3.23 -4.54
C ILE A 135 -1.47 -3.65 -5.63
N ASP A 136 -2.00 -4.86 -5.53
CA ASP A 136 -2.69 -5.60 -6.60
C ASP A 136 -1.82 -5.70 -7.86
N ARG A 137 -2.20 -4.94 -8.91
CA ARG A 137 -1.47 -4.90 -10.19
C ARG A 137 -0.62 -3.66 -10.38
N LYS A 138 -0.69 -2.71 -9.43
CA LYS A 138 0.04 -1.45 -9.55
C LYS A 138 1.38 -1.56 -8.86
N LYS A 139 2.44 -1.27 -9.60
CA LYS A 139 3.81 -1.23 -9.12
C LYS A 139 4.12 0.11 -8.44
N TYR A 140 4.82 0.04 -7.33
CA TYR A 140 5.40 1.17 -6.62
C TYR A 140 6.86 0.87 -6.33
N SER A 141 7.77 1.77 -6.72
CA SER A 141 9.19 1.66 -6.38
C SER A 141 9.40 2.26 -4.99
N THR A 142 9.19 1.43 -3.98
CA THR A 142 9.29 1.83 -2.57
C THR A 142 9.63 0.62 -1.71
N SER A 143 10.42 0.86 -0.67
CA SER A 143 10.68 -0.08 0.41
C SER A 143 10.18 0.47 1.75
N ARG A 144 9.37 1.55 1.71
CA ARG A 144 8.89 2.25 2.89
C ARG A 144 7.56 1.67 3.37
N PRO A 145 7.51 0.99 4.53
CA PRO A 145 6.28 0.42 5.09
C PRO A 145 5.18 1.44 5.29
N GLU A 146 5.51 2.61 5.83
CA GLU A 146 4.59 3.70 6.10
C GLU A 146 3.85 4.18 4.83
N PHE A 147 4.56 4.26 3.70
CA PHE A 147 3.95 4.62 2.42
C PHE A 147 2.92 3.57 1.95
N ILE A 148 3.19 2.29 2.20
CA ILE A 148 2.30 1.19 1.81
C ILE A 148 1.04 1.26 2.66
N ALA A 149 1.18 1.32 3.98
CA ALA A 149 0.06 1.38 4.92
C ALA A 149 -0.83 2.61 4.67
N ASP A 150 -0.24 3.80 4.50
CA ASP A 150 -0.97 5.04 4.16
C ASP A 150 -1.73 4.93 2.83
N THR A 151 -1.09 4.33 1.81
CA THR A 151 -1.73 4.13 0.50
C THR A 151 -2.95 3.22 0.61
N ILE A 152 -2.85 2.13 1.39
CA ILE A 152 -3.96 1.21 1.64
C ILE A 152 -5.06 1.90 2.45
N ALA A 153 -4.73 2.57 3.56
CA ALA A 153 -5.67 3.28 4.40
C ALA A 153 -6.49 4.31 3.61
N LYS A 154 -5.83 5.15 2.81
CA LYS A 154 -6.50 6.10 1.90
C LYS A 154 -7.40 5.42 0.87
N GLY A 155 -7.00 4.25 0.41
CA GLY A 155 -7.83 3.44 -0.48
C GLY A 155 -9.09 2.93 0.21
N GLN A 156 -8.96 2.43 1.43
CA GLN A 156 -10.09 1.97 2.26
C GLN A 156 -11.03 3.12 2.63
N GLU A 157 -10.48 4.30 2.99
CA GLU A 157 -11.27 5.50 3.25
C GLU A 157 -12.14 5.91 2.05
N LYS A 158 -11.59 5.89 0.84
CA LYS A 158 -12.35 6.18 -0.39
C LYS A 158 -13.49 5.21 -0.60
N LEU A 159 -13.28 3.91 -0.35
CA LEU A 159 -14.33 2.90 -0.44
C LEU A 159 -15.40 3.12 0.65
N ASN A 160 -14.98 3.48 1.87
CA ASN A 160 -15.89 3.78 2.98
C ASN A 160 -16.72 5.06 2.77
N ALA A 161 -16.18 6.05 2.08
CA ALA A 161 -16.88 7.31 1.81
C ALA A 161 -18.08 7.16 0.87
N VAL A 162 -18.14 6.07 0.10
CA VAL A 162 -19.28 5.77 -0.78
C VAL A 162 -20.48 5.37 0.06
N LYS A 163 -21.62 6.09 -0.12
CA LYS A 163 -22.88 5.73 0.54
C LYS A 163 -23.27 4.29 0.16
N PHE A 164 -23.54 3.49 1.13
CA PHE A 164 -23.92 2.10 0.94
C PHE A 164 -25.33 1.84 1.51
N ASN A 165 -26.11 1.12 0.73
CA ASN A 165 -27.44 0.64 1.13
C ASN A 165 -27.48 -0.87 0.93
N SER A 166 -27.37 -1.60 2.01
CA SER A 166 -27.27 -3.07 2.00
C SER A 166 -28.49 -3.75 1.41
N VAL A 167 -29.70 -3.27 1.74
CA VAL A 167 -30.94 -3.80 1.19
C VAL A 167 -31.02 -3.52 -0.32
N GLY A 168 -30.59 -2.32 -0.73
CA GLY A 168 -30.50 -1.98 -2.16
C GLY A 168 -29.53 -2.87 -2.90
N PHE A 169 -28.31 -2.99 -2.37
CA PHE A 169 -27.26 -3.83 -2.95
C PHE A 169 -27.62 -5.31 -2.97
N ALA A 170 -28.21 -5.84 -1.87
CA ALA A 170 -28.69 -7.22 -1.82
C ALA A 170 -29.77 -7.50 -2.89
N SER A 171 -30.63 -6.51 -3.17
CA SER A 171 -31.65 -6.65 -4.21
C SER A 171 -31.08 -6.63 -5.62
N GLU A 172 -30.06 -5.78 -5.88
CA GLU A 172 -29.31 -5.80 -7.15
C GLU A 172 -28.56 -7.11 -7.33
N LEU A 173 -27.97 -7.62 -6.25
CA LEU A 173 -27.24 -8.89 -6.25
C LEU A 173 -28.20 -10.07 -6.50
N GLU A 174 -29.43 -10.02 -5.96
CA GLU A 174 -30.51 -11.01 -6.24
C GLU A 174 -30.92 -10.98 -7.72
N ASP A 175 -31.04 -9.80 -8.33
CA ASP A 175 -31.36 -9.68 -9.76
C ASP A 175 -30.26 -10.28 -10.64
N ALA A 176 -28.99 -10.02 -10.30
CA ALA A 176 -27.84 -10.63 -10.96
C ALA A 176 -27.82 -12.15 -10.77
N TYR A 177 -28.14 -12.63 -9.56
CA TYR A 177 -28.25 -14.04 -9.22
C TYR A 177 -29.34 -14.74 -10.06
N MET A 178 -30.53 -14.19 -10.12
CA MET A 178 -31.62 -14.74 -10.93
C MET A 178 -31.26 -14.78 -12.43
N THR A 179 -30.62 -13.73 -12.93
CA THR A 179 -30.11 -13.69 -14.31
C THR A 179 -29.11 -14.80 -14.57
N HIS A 180 -28.19 -15.02 -13.62
CA HIS A 180 -27.18 -16.09 -13.72
C HIS A 180 -27.81 -17.48 -13.70
N LEU A 181 -28.79 -17.73 -12.80
CA LEU A 181 -29.52 -19.02 -12.74
C LEU A 181 -30.21 -19.33 -14.08
N MET A 182 -30.94 -18.34 -14.63
CA MET A 182 -31.63 -18.51 -15.94
C MET A 182 -30.64 -18.79 -17.09
N ARG A 183 -29.54 -18.02 -17.13
CA ARG A 183 -28.52 -18.15 -18.18
C ARG A 183 -27.79 -19.49 -18.15
N LYS A 184 -27.62 -20.06 -16.93
CA LYS A 184 -26.94 -21.35 -16.72
C LYS A 184 -27.86 -22.54 -16.50
N ASN A 185 -29.17 -22.31 -16.57
CA ASN A 185 -30.19 -23.32 -16.31
C ASN A 185 -30.00 -24.04 -14.97
N LEU A 186 -29.73 -23.23 -13.90
CA LEU A 186 -29.55 -23.74 -12.55
C LEU A 186 -30.87 -23.69 -11.77
N ALA A 187 -31.01 -24.59 -10.80
CA ALA A 187 -32.18 -24.63 -9.92
C ALA A 187 -32.19 -23.40 -8.95
N SER A 188 -33.39 -22.97 -8.54
CA SER A 188 -33.55 -21.96 -7.50
C SER A 188 -32.88 -22.43 -6.21
N GLY A 189 -32.21 -21.51 -5.50
CA GLY A 189 -31.44 -21.81 -4.28
C GLY A 189 -30.04 -22.40 -4.54
N ALA A 190 -29.61 -22.58 -5.78
CA ALA A 190 -28.25 -23.02 -6.08
C ALA A 190 -27.22 -21.97 -5.70
N TYR A 191 -26.09 -22.38 -5.12
CA TYR A 191 -24.99 -21.46 -4.81
C TYR A 191 -24.30 -20.96 -6.07
N VAL A 192 -24.17 -19.65 -6.22
CA VAL A 192 -23.48 -18.97 -7.33
C VAL A 192 -22.25 -18.26 -6.79
N SER A 193 -21.11 -18.40 -7.48
CA SER A 193 -19.88 -17.76 -7.04
C SER A 193 -20.00 -16.24 -7.07
N LEU A 194 -19.44 -15.56 -6.07
CA LEU A 194 -19.45 -14.10 -5.96
C LEU A 194 -18.80 -13.44 -7.19
N LYS A 195 -17.75 -14.04 -7.72
CA LYS A 195 -17.10 -13.57 -8.95
C LYS A 195 -17.99 -13.65 -10.19
N ALA A 196 -18.83 -14.69 -10.28
CA ALA A 196 -19.81 -14.79 -11.37
C ALA A 196 -20.86 -13.69 -11.26
N LEU A 197 -21.34 -13.40 -10.04
CA LEU A 197 -22.31 -12.34 -9.79
C LEU A 197 -21.74 -10.96 -10.07
N TRP A 198 -20.48 -10.69 -9.68
CA TRP A 198 -19.83 -9.44 -10.06
C TRP A 198 -19.81 -9.23 -11.59
N LYS A 199 -19.54 -10.29 -12.37
CA LYS A 199 -19.56 -10.22 -13.83
C LYS A 199 -20.96 -9.98 -14.40
N GLU A 200 -22.00 -10.45 -13.74
CA GLU A 200 -23.40 -10.17 -14.11
C GLU A 200 -23.80 -8.74 -13.77
N LEU A 201 -23.39 -8.22 -12.62
CA LEU A 201 -23.61 -6.82 -12.23
C LEU A 201 -22.88 -5.83 -13.15
N VAL A 202 -21.67 -6.21 -13.61
CA VAL A 202 -20.82 -5.32 -14.42
C VAL A 202 -20.44 -6.01 -15.74
N PRO A 203 -21.42 -6.19 -16.66
CA PRO A 203 -21.20 -6.96 -17.88
C PRO A 203 -20.21 -6.28 -18.84
N MET A 204 -20.16 -4.94 -18.86
CA MET A 204 -19.29 -4.19 -19.76
C MET A 204 -17.89 -3.99 -19.17
N ALA A 205 -16.85 -4.28 -19.96
CA ALA A 205 -15.46 -4.16 -19.54
C ALA A 205 -15.08 -2.73 -19.06
N ARG A 206 -15.69 -1.68 -19.67
CA ARG A 206 -15.46 -0.27 -19.25
C ARG A 206 -15.99 0.01 -17.85
N SER A 207 -17.16 -0.52 -17.50
CA SER A 207 -17.78 -0.31 -16.19
C SER A 207 -17.04 -1.05 -15.07
N ARG A 208 -16.29 -2.12 -15.40
CA ARG A 208 -15.42 -2.83 -14.44
C ARG A 208 -14.23 -2.00 -13.94
N LYS A 209 -13.92 -0.86 -14.58
CA LYS A 209 -12.92 0.08 -14.10
C LYS A 209 -13.46 1.00 -13.00
N GLU A 210 -14.78 1.27 -13.04
CA GLU A 210 -15.47 2.12 -12.08
C GLU A 210 -15.93 1.33 -10.85
N TYR A 211 -16.39 0.08 -11.07
CA TYR A 211 -16.79 -0.85 -10.02
C TYR A 211 -15.99 -2.14 -10.17
N ASP A 212 -14.78 -2.14 -9.67
CA ASP A 212 -13.84 -3.27 -9.79
C ASP A 212 -14.12 -4.38 -8.76
N GLU A 213 -13.38 -5.50 -8.86
CA GLU A 213 -13.51 -6.62 -7.93
C GLU A 213 -13.28 -6.21 -6.46
N LYS A 214 -12.50 -5.18 -6.20
CA LYS A 214 -12.22 -4.69 -4.83
C LYS A 214 -13.40 -3.95 -4.24
N ALA A 215 -13.99 -3.03 -5.03
CA ALA A 215 -15.19 -2.31 -4.61
C ALA A 215 -16.33 -3.30 -4.35
N PHE A 216 -16.51 -4.30 -5.22
CA PHE A 216 -17.47 -5.36 -5.03
C PHE A 216 -17.18 -6.18 -3.76
N ALA A 217 -15.94 -6.61 -3.55
CA ALA A 217 -15.56 -7.35 -2.35
C ALA A 217 -15.81 -6.54 -1.07
N PHE A 218 -15.57 -5.24 -1.13
CA PHE A 218 -15.79 -4.33 -0.02
C PHE A 218 -17.29 -4.18 0.30
N ASP A 219 -18.14 -4.07 -0.73
CA ASP A 219 -19.59 -4.01 -0.56
C ASP A 219 -20.18 -5.34 -0.07
N ILE A 220 -19.64 -6.48 -0.51
CA ILE A 220 -19.97 -7.80 0.05
C ILE A 220 -19.63 -7.86 1.55
N ALA A 221 -18.47 -7.35 1.94
CA ALA A 221 -18.07 -7.32 3.35
C ALA A 221 -19.01 -6.44 4.20
N ARG A 222 -19.42 -5.27 3.67
CA ARG A 222 -20.41 -4.41 4.33
C ARG A 222 -21.75 -5.12 4.49
N MET A 223 -22.24 -5.73 3.41
CA MET A 223 -23.49 -6.48 3.43
C MET A 223 -23.45 -7.66 4.42
N TYR A 224 -22.32 -8.38 4.47
CA TYR A 224 -22.13 -9.50 5.41
C TYR A 224 -22.17 -9.04 6.88
N ARG A 225 -21.57 -7.88 7.19
CA ARG A 225 -21.50 -7.33 8.57
C ARG A 225 -22.86 -6.89 9.11
N GLU A 226 -23.83 -6.59 8.25
CA GLU A 226 -25.20 -6.27 8.69
C GLU A 226 -26.00 -7.48 9.19
N GLY A 227 -25.44 -8.69 9.02
CA GLY A 227 -25.93 -9.92 9.67
C GLY A 227 -26.93 -10.73 8.86
N SER A 228 -27.40 -11.80 9.47
CA SER A 228 -28.27 -12.83 8.86
C SER A 228 -29.71 -12.39 8.63
N GLU A 229 -30.12 -11.24 9.13
CA GLU A 229 -31.51 -10.71 9.05
C GLU A 229 -31.74 -9.89 7.78
N LEU A 230 -30.72 -9.78 6.91
CA LEU A 230 -30.84 -9.01 5.68
C LEU A 230 -31.84 -9.68 4.73
N VAL A 231 -32.96 -8.99 4.48
CA VAL A 231 -33.99 -9.39 3.54
C VAL A 231 -33.98 -8.44 2.36
N THR A 232 -34.01 -8.98 1.15
CA THR A 232 -34.07 -8.19 -0.08
C THR A 232 -35.45 -7.51 -0.21
N LYS A 233 -35.59 -6.56 -1.11
CA LYS A 233 -36.90 -5.94 -1.44
C LYS A 233 -37.93 -6.95 -1.94
N LYS A 234 -37.50 -8.11 -2.43
CA LYS A 234 -38.37 -9.19 -2.91
C LYS A 234 -38.71 -10.21 -1.83
N GLY A 235 -38.24 -10.01 -0.60
CA GLY A 235 -38.50 -10.88 0.55
C GLY A 235 -37.59 -12.09 0.65
N SER A 236 -36.53 -12.16 -0.15
CA SER A 236 -35.56 -13.27 -0.10
C SER A 236 -34.54 -13.06 1.02
N THR A 237 -34.13 -14.14 1.66
CA THR A 237 -33.02 -14.18 2.61
C THR A 237 -31.73 -14.65 1.92
N VAL A 238 -30.60 -14.21 2.48
CA VAL A 238 -29.27 -14.51 1.94
C VAL A 238 -28.64 -15.68 2.68
N ARG A 239 -28.07 -16.61 1.93
CA ARG A 239 -27.19 -17.67 2.45
C ARG A 239 -25.82 -17.58 1.85
N TRP A 240 -24.81 -17.58 2.71
CA TRP A 240 -23.41 -17.51 2.32
C TRP A 240 -22.79 -18.89 2.19
N GLY A 241 -22.02 -19.10 1.13
CA GLY A 241 -21.21 -20.30 0.96
C GLY A 241 -19.73 -19.99 1.15
N SER A 242 -19.05 -20.86 1.90
CA SER A 242 -17.61 -20.75 2.18
C SER A 242 -16.86 -21.88 1.48
N SER A 243 -15.82 -21.53 0.75
CA SER A 243 -14.86 -22.51 0.25
C SER A 243 -13.49 -21.87 0.05
N ARG A 244 -12.41 -22.63 0.23
CA ARG A 244 -11.04 -22.17 -0.01
C ARG A 244 -10.70 -22.30 -1.49
N THR A 245 -11.03 -21.26 -2.27
CA THR A 245 -10.69 -21.16 -3.70
C THR A 245 -9.95 -19.85 -3.96
N ASN A 246 -9.32 -19.73 -5.12
CA ASN A 246 -8.61 -18.50 -5.51
C ASN A 246 -9.53 -17.26 -5.67
N ASP A 247 -10.84 -17.49 -5.78
CA ASP A 247 -11.86 -16.44 -5.96
C ASP A 247 -12.62 -16.14 -4.64
N THR A 248 -12.06 -16.55 -3.50
CA THR A 248 -12.66 -16.33 -2.17
C THR A 248 -12.38 -14.91 -1.71
N ILE A 249 -13.41 -14.24 -1.21
CA ILE A 249 -13.31 -12.95 -0.52
C ILE A 249 -13.06 -13.26 0.95
N ARG A 250 -11.92 -12.82 1.46
CA ARG A 250 -11.57 -12.91 2.88
C ARG A 250 -11.98 -11.63 3.58
N ILE A 251 -12.78 -11.74 4.63
CA ILE A 251 -13.24 -10.61 5.44
C ILE A 251 -13.06 -10.93 6.92
N LEU A 252 -13.10 -9.90 7.75
CA LEU A 252 -13.27 -10.05 9.19
C LEU A 252 -14.74 -9.79 9.53
N ASP A 253 -15.31 -10.68 10.34
CA ASP A 253 -16.66 -10.49 10.89
C ASP A 253 -16.69 -9.42 12.00
N ALA A 254 -17.86 -9.23 12.62
CA ALA A 254 -18.03 -8.27 13.71
C ALA A 254 -17.21 -8.60 14.98
N TYR A 255 -16.69 -9.82 15.09
CA TYR A 255 -15.89 -10.29 16.23
C TYR A 255 -14.39 -10.34 15.90
N GLY A 256 -14.00 -9.91 14.69
CA GLY A 256 -12.62 -9.99 14.21
C GLY A 256 -12.19 -11.39 13.73
N CYS A 257 -13.14 -12.33 13.61
CA CYS A 257 -12.85 -13.67 13.09
C CYS A 257 -12.81 -13.66 11.56
N GLU A 258 -11.86 -14.41 11.00
CA GLU A 258 -11.74 -14.58 9.56
C GLU A 258 -12.90 -15.37 8.98
N VAL A 259 -13.53 -14.80 7.96
CA VAL A 259 -14.59 -15.46 7.18
C VAL A 259 -14.21 -15.47 5.71
N LEU A 260 -14.36 -16.64 5.09
CA LEU A 260 -14.06 -16.87 3.67
C LEU A 260 -15.35 -16.99 2.89
N LEU A 261 -15.70 -15.98 2.10
CA LEU A 261 -16.92 -15.95 1.28
C LEU A 261 -16.58 -16.29 -0.18
N SER A 262 -17.17 -17.33 -0.72
CA SER A 262 -16.94 -17.76 -2.11
C SER A 262 -18.19 -17.72 -2.99
N SER A 263 -19.36 -17.90 -2.37
CA SER A 263 -20.64 -18.01 -3.09
C SER A 263 -21.80 -17.52 -2.24
N ILE A 264 -22.94 -17.33 -2.89
CA ILE A 264 -24.18 -16.87 -2.27
C ILE A 264 -25.37 -17.58 -2.90
N ALA A 265 -26.41 -17.80 -2.11
CA ALA A 265 -27.72 -18.23 -2.57
C ALA A 265 -28.82 -17.34 -1.99
N PHE A 266 -29.89 -17.11 -2.74
CA PHE A 266 -31.08 -16.42 -2.28
C PHE A 266 -32.22 -17.42 -2.10
N LEU A 267 -32.88 -17.37 -0.96
CA LEU A 267 -34.02 -18.22 -0.63
C LEU A 267 -35.25 -17.35 -0.46
N GLN A 268 -36.31 -17.67 -1.18
CA GLN A 268 -37.62 -17.08 -0.93
C GLN A 268 -38.23 -17.73 0.32
N ASN A 269 -38.69 -16.90 1.23
CA ASN A 269 -39.44 -17.33 2.41
C ASN A 269 -40.86 -17.70 2.03
#